data_b039bf9e6be01604a5aa37ebc4086408
#
_entry.id   b039bf9e6be01604a5aa37ebc4086408
#
_cell.length_a   1.000
_cell.length_b   1.000
_cell.length_c   1.000
_cell.angle_alpha   90.00
_cell.angle_beta   90.00
_cell.angle_gamma   90.00
#
_symmetry.space_group_name_H-M   'P 1'
#
loop_
_entity.id
_entity.type
_entity.pdbx_description
1 polymer ?
#
loop_
_entity_poly.entity_id
_entity_poly.type
_entity_poly.pdbx_seq_one_letter_code
_entity_poly.pdbx_strand_id
1 'polypeptide(L)'
;MKIKVKNRSYEQVMALKRPKHRNPLKPLWLLQLVVRVLAIFDLWPAQFQFRKHSMEKVSKKEPCLILMNHSSFIDLKIASRIFFPKRYGIVCTSDGFVGKSWLMRLLGCIPTQKFVSDISLIRDMEYLLKKKKTSVLMYPEASYSFDGTATALPRKMGVLLKKLGVPVVTVITQGAFSIDPLYNGLQKRKVKVSADVTCLATAQEVKEMTVAELDAKLDEAFGFDNFRWQQENKVVIDEPFRADGLNRILFHCPHCDAQGQTEGKGTVLTCKSCGVQYELTETGYLKCLNAEGKFDHVPTWYAWEREQVKKSLEDGSYLLDTDVKIGMMVNYDAIYMVGDGHLTHDVNGFKLAGCDGKLNYEQPALACYGLYADYYWYELGDIICIGNKDALYYCFPQCGDVVAKTRMAAEELYKLKKKRPAKA
;
A
#
# COMPACT_ATOMS: atom_id res chain seq x y z
N MET A 1 -0.20 16.37 0.30
CA MET A 1 -0.46 16.88 1.69
C MET A 1 0.83 16.78 2.47
N LYS A 2 1.43 17.93 2.86
CA LYS A 2 2.75 17.96 3.50
C LYS A 2 2.73 17.41 4.92
N ILE A 3 3.76 16.63 5.27
CA ILE A 3 4.00 16.12 6.62
C ILE A 3 4.97 17.05 7.35
N LYS A 4 4.86 17.13 8.67
CA LYS A 4 5.76 17.97 9.47
C LYS A 4 7.14 17.30 9.57
N VAL A 5 8.17 18.00 9.15
CA VAL A 5 9.57 17.55 9.17
C VAL A 5 10.40 18.46 10.08
N LYS A 6 11.39 17.90 10.78
CA LYS A 6 12.36 18.61 11.61
C LYS A 6 13.74 17.96 11.46
N ASN A 7 14.79 18.78 11.49
CA ASN A 7 16.16 18.29 11.55
C ASN A 7 16.57 18.13 13.02
N ARG A 8 17.12 16.96 13.37
CA ARG A 8 17.69 16.67 14.71
C ARG A 8 18.79 15.61 14.59
N SER A 9 19.71 15.57 15.55
CA SER A 9 20.66 14.46 15.60
C SER A 9 19.97 13.15 15.98
N TYR A 10 20.57 12.03 15.60
CA TYR A 10 20.06 10.68 15.93
C TYR A 10 19.82 10.50 17.43
N GLU A 11 20.78 10.93 18.27
CA GLU A 11 20.69 10.80 19.73
C GLU A 11 19.56 11.64 20.31
N GLN A 12 19.39 12.86 19.80
CA GLN A 12 18.27 13.72 20.21
C GLN A 12 16.92 13.07 19.92
N VAL A 13 16.80 12.38 18.76
CA VAL A 13 15.57 11.67 18.38
C VAL A 13 15.37 10.44 19.24
N MET A 14 16.42 9.66 19.50
CA MET A 14 16.35 8.47 20.35
C MET A 14 15.97 8.79 21.79
N ALA A 15 16.34 9.96 22.31
CA ALA A 15 15.97 10.44 23.63
C ALA A 15 14.50 10.91 23.75
N LEU A 16 13.76 11.04 22.63
CA LEU A 16 12.38 11.49 22.66
C LEU A 16 11.45 10.45 23.30
N LYS A 17 10.46 10.92 24.03
CA LYS A 17 9.43 10.05 24.61
C LYS A 17 8.56 9.42 23.52
N ARG A 18 8.33 8.13 23.65
CA ARG A 18 7.38 7.38 22.81
C ARG A 18 5.93 7.71 23.19
N PRO A 19 4.98 7.72 22.25
CA PRO A 19 3.58 7.97 22.56
C PRO A 19 3.02 6.84 23.44
N LYS A 20 2.32 7.19 24.49
CA LYS A 20 1.56 6.22 25.29
C LYS A 20 0.34 5.75 24.49
N HIS A 21 0.06 4.45 24.56
CA HIS A 21 -1.16 3.90 23.97
C HIS A 21 -2.42 4.59 24.57
N ARG A 22 -3.38 4.88 23.72
CA ARG A 22 -4.68 5.43 24.10
C ARG A 22 -5.75 4.74 23.27
N ASN A 23 -6.80 4.24 23.91
CA ASN A 23 -7.94 3.65 23.21
C ASN A 23 -8.47 4.58 22.10
N PRO A 24 -8.89 4.03 20.96
CA PRO A 24 -9.45 4.82 19.88
C PRO A 24 -10.76 5.48 20.29
N LEU A 25 -11.06 6.63 19.70
CA LEU A 25 -12.30 7.34 19.93
C LEU A 25 -13.36 6.89 18.91
N LYS A 26 -14.62 6.90 19.33
CA LYS A 26 -15.73 6.82 18.38
C LYS A 26 -15.69 8.06 17.49
N PRO A 27 -15.73 7.92 16.14
CA PRO A 27 -15.64 9.06 15.23
C PRO A 27 -16.68 10.13 15.52
N LEU A 28 -16.28 11.38 15.48
CA LEU A 28 -17.22 12.50 15.56
C LEU A 28 -18.04 12.57 14.26
N TRP A 29 -19.36 12.54 14.40
CA TRP A 29 -20.27 12.57 13.25
C TRP A 29 -20.06 13.81 12.36
N LEU A 30 -19.84 14.97 12.99
CA LEU A 30 -19.62 16.23 12.27
C LEU A 30 -18.38 16.16 11.36
N LEU A 31 -17.28 15.57 11.84
CA LEU A 31 -16.07 15.42 11.02
C LEU A 31 -16.28 14.44 9.87
N GLN A 32 -17.04 13.37 10.08
CA GLN A 32 -17.38 12.46 8.98
C GLN A 32 -18.31 13.13 7.95
N LEU A 33 -19.22 14.00 8.40
CA LEU A 33 -20.02 14.83 7.49
C LEU A 33 -19.14 15.77 6.66
N VAL A 34 -18.15 16.43 7.28
CA VAL A 34 -17.18 17.27 6.56
C VAL A 34 -16.43 16.45 5.49
N VAL A 35 -15.90 15.30 5.87
CA VAL A 35 -15.24 14.39 4.88
C VAL A 35 -16.19 14.02 3.76
N ARG A 36 -17.46 13.75 4.07
CA ARG A 36 -18.52 13.40 3.09
C ARG A 36 -18.81 14.55 2.12
N VAL A 37 -18.83 15.78 2.61
CA VAL A 37 -19.04 16.97 1.77
C VAL A 37 -17.81 17.21 0.88
N LEU A 38 -16.61 17.15 1.44
CA LEU A 38 -15.37 17.28 0.68
C LEU A 38 -15.19 16.19 -0.39
N ALA A 39 -15.72 15.00 -0.13
CA ALA A 39 -15.68 13.89 -1.08
C ALA A 39 -16.43 14.20 -2.39
N ILE A 40 -17.41 15.08 -2.39
CA ILE A 40 -18.18 15.43 -3.58
C ILE A 40 -17.26 16.00 -4.67
N PHE A 41 -16.30 16.87 -4.30
CA PHE A 41 -15.40 17.53 -5.25
C PHE A 41 -14.48 16.57 -6.03
N ASP A 42 -14.15 15.40 -5.47
CA ASP A 42 -13.35 14.40 -6.16
C ASP A 42 -14.21 13.28 -6.78
N LEU A 43 -15.33 12.93 -6.17
CA LEU A 43 -16.17 11.83 -6.63
C LEU A 43 -17.15 12.24 -7.76
N TRP A 44 -17.52 13.51 -7.83
CA TRP A 44 -18.34 14.03 -8.94
C TRP A 44 -17.59 13.97 -10.29
N PRO A 45 -16.36 14.50 -10.42
CA PRO A 45 -15.61 14.36 -11.67
C PRO A 45 -15.33 12.92 -12.05
N ALA A 46 -15.13 12.03 -11.06
CA ALA A 46 -14.95 10.61 -11.25
C ALA A 46 -16.26 9.85 -11.56
N GLN A 47 -17.41 10.53 -11.65
CA GLN A 47 -18.74 9.95 -11.89
C GLN A 47 -18.99 8.69 -11.03
N PHE A 48 -18.57 8.74 -9.76
CA PHE A 48 -18.53 7.58 -8.87
C PHE A 48 -19.90 6.93 -8.67
N GLN A 49 -19.97 5.63 -8.92
CA GLN A 49 -21.12 4.78 -8.68
C GLN A 49 -20.72 3.53 -7.87
N PHE A 50 -21.67 2.91 -7.19
CA PHE A 50 -21.41 1.66 -6.49
C PHE A 50 -22.63 0.74 -6.48
N ARG A 51 -22.36 -0.56 -6.45
CA ARG A 51 -23.35 -1.62 -6.34
C ARG A 51 -23.21 -2.33 -5.00
N LYS A 52 -24.33 -2.84 -4.51
CA LYS A 52 -24.39 -3.58 -3.24
C LYS A 52 -24.79 -5.02 -3.51
N HIS A 53 -24.03 -5.96 -2.93
CA HIS A 53 -24.25 -7.39 -3.06
C HIS A 53 -24.43 -8.01 -1.68
N SER A 54 -25.57 -8.68 -1.45
CA SER A 54 -25.89 -9.34 -0.18
C SER A 54 -25.81 -8.44 1.08
N MET A 55 -25.89 -7.11 0.91
CA MET A 55 -25.80 -6.17 2.02
C MET A 55 -27.05 -6.15 2.91
N GLU A 56 -28.16 -6.75 2.49
CA GLU A 56 -29.35 -6.99 3.29
C GLU A 56 -29.09 -7.95 4.46
N LYS A 57 -28.07 -8.81 4.36
CA LYS A 57 -27.64 -9.73 5.42
C LYS A 57 -26.99 -9.03 6.62
N VAL A 58 -26.57 -7.76 6.46
CA VAL A 58 -25.93 -6.98 7.52
C VAL A 58 -26.84 -5.86 7.99
N SER A 59 -27.26 -5.90 9.24
CA SER A 59 -28.11 -4.84 9.80
C SER A 59 -27.43 -3.48 9.72
N LYS A 60 -28.17 -2.42 9.39
CA LYS A 60 -27.66 -1.04 9.33
C LYS A 60 -27.01 -0.59 10.65
N LYS A 61 -27.48 -1.11 11.79
CA LYS A 61 -26.96 -0.77 13.13
C LYS A 61 -25.83 -1.68 13.59
N GLU A 62 -25.63 -2.82 12.94
CA GLU A 62 -24.62 -3.81 13.34
C GLU A 62 -23.22 -3.34 12.93
N PRO A 63 -22.24 -3.33 13.88
CA PRO A 63 -20.86 -3.03 13.55
C PRO A 63 -20.28 -4.12 12.65
N CYS A 64 -19.54 -3.73 11.63
CA CYS A 64 -18.86 -4.65 10.73
C CYS A 64 -17.41 -4.25 10.51
N LEU A 65 -16.60 -5.21 10.15
CA LEU A 65 -15.28 -4.97 9.59
C LEU A 65 -15.43 -4.70 8.09
N ILE A 66 -14.95 -3.53 7.66
CA ILE A 66 -14.95 -3.12 6.26
C ILE A 66 -13.54 -3.29 5.73
N LEU A 67 -13.36 -4.14 4.74
CA LEU A 67 -12.10 -4.38 4.05
C LEU A 67 -12.19 -3.76 2.66
N MET A 68 -11.26 -2.88 2.34
CA MET A 68 -11.26 -2.17 1.06
C MET A 68 -9.89 -2.30 0.39
N ASN A 69 -9.87 -2.49 -0.94
CA ASN A 69 -8.63 -2.44 -1.69
C ASN A 69 -8.02 -1.03 -1.65
N HIS A 70 -6.70 -0.93 -1.76
CA HIS A 70 -5.98 0.34 -1.59
C HIS A 70 -5.29 0.76 -2.87
N SER A 71 -5.98 1.57 -3.68
CA SER A 71 -5.56 1.87 -5.04
C SER A 71 -5.30 3.36 -5.29
N SER A 72 -5.93 4.27 -4.52
CA SER A 72 -5.90 5.69 -4.81
C SER A 72 -6.14 6.56 -3.55
N PHE A 73 -5.74 7.83 -3.60
CA PHE A 73 -6.03 8.81 -2.55
C PHE A 73 -7.51 9.14 -2.39
N ILE A 74 -8.37 8.73 -3.34
CA ILE A 74 -9.83 8.92 -3.21
C ILE A 74 -10.52 7.80 -2.42
N ASP A 75 -9.84 6.71 -2.06
CA ASP A 75 -10.42 5.53 -1.41
C ASP A 75 -11.20 5.89 -0.14
N LEU A 76 -10.63 6.76 0.71
CA LEU A 76 -11.33 7.22 1.92
C LEU A 76 -12.62 8.01 1.59
N LYS A 77 -12.62 8.77 0.50
CA LYS A 77 -13.77 9.54 0.02
C LYS A 77 -14.85 8.61 -0.50
N ILE A 78 -14.45 7.54 -1.22
CA ILE A 78 -15.33 6.47 -1.67
C ILE A 78 -15.99 5.79 -0.46
N ALA A 79 -15.21 5.37 0.55
CA ALA A 79 -15.76 4.80 1.78
C ALA A 79 -16.76 5.74 2.48
N SER A 80 -16.45 7.03 2.56
CA SER A 80 -17.36 8.04 3.12
C SER A 80 -18.66 8.14 2.32
N ARG A 81 -18.62 8.05 0.97
CA ARG A 81 -19.80 8.07 0.11
C ARG A 81 -20.69 6.86 0.31
N ILE A 82 -20.11 5.67 0.49
CA ILE A 82 -20.81 4.40 0.60
C ILE A 82 -21.48 4.24 1.97
N PHE A 83 -20.76 4.56 3.05
CA PHE A 83 -21.18 4.18 4.41
C PHE A 83 -21.89 5.28 5.19
N PHE A 84 -21.80 6.56 4.79
CA PHE A 84 -22.51 7.63 5.49
C PHE A 84 -24.03 7.37 5.51
N PRO A 85 -24.73 7.55 6.64
CA PRO A 85 -24.31 8.17 7.91
C PRO A 85 -23.74 7.17 8.96
N LYS A 86 -23.45 5.91 8.58
CA LYS A 86 -22.87 4.91 9.49
C LYS A 86 -21.44 5.35 9.88
N ARG A 87 -21.19 5.45 11.19
CA ARG A 87 -19.85 5.79 11.70
C ARG A 87 -18.93 4.58 11.66
N TYR A 88 -17.67 4.82 11.23
CA TYR A 88 -16.64 3.80 11.23
C TYR A 88 -15.28 4.39 11.60
N GLY A 89 -14.51 3.66 12.41
CA GLY A 89 -13.10 3.95 12.64
C GLY A 89 -12.26 3.53 11.43
N ILE A 90 -11.05 4.05 11.31
CA ILE A 90 -10.18 3.83 10.15
C ILE A 90 -8.81 3.38 10.64
N VAL A 91 -8.37 2.19 10.23
CA VAL A 91 -6.97 1.79 10.43
C VAL A 91 -6.11 2.56 9.43
N CYS A 92 -5.17 3.34 9.92
CA CYS A 92 -4.28 4.12 9.06
C CYS A 92 -2.84 4.15 9.61
N THR A 93 -1.89 4.47 8.76
CA THR A 93 -0.48 4.50 9.12
C THR A 93 -0.18 5.54 10.18
N SER A 94 0.78 5.23 11.04
CA SER A 94 1.21 6.09 12.14
C SER A 94 1.77 7.43 11.66
N ASP A 95 2.42 7.49 10.50
CA ASP A 95 2.86 8.72 9.86
C ASP A 95 1.70 9.68 9.52
N GLY A 96 0.52 9.14 9.22
CA GLY A 96 -0.70 9.94 9.04
C GLY A 96 -1.10 10.76 10.28
N PHE A 97 -0.60 10.41 11.47
CA PHE A 97 -0.83 11.14 12.73
C PHE A 97 0.14 12.29 12.96
N VAL A 98 1.25 12.35 12.24
CA VAL A 98 2.30 13.34 12.47
C VAL A 98 1.77 14.77 12.34
N GLY A 99 1.93 15.55 13.43
CA GLY A 99 1.49 16.94 13.53
C GLY A 99 -0.02 17.16 13.68
N LYS A 100 -0.86 16.10 13.61
CA LYS A 100 -2.33 16.20 13.63
C LYS A 100 -3.00 15.04 14.39
N SER A 101 -2.31 14.42 15.35
CA SER A 101 -2.80 13.23 16.04
C SER A 101 -4.15 13.44 16.76
N TRP A 102 -4.44 14.63 17.27
CA TRP A 102 -5.72 14.97 17.87
C TRP A 102 -6.89 14.88 16.87
N LEU A 103 -6.69 15.42 15.65
CA LEU A 103 -7.70 15.39 14.57
C LEU A 103 -7.92 13.96 14.08
N MET A 104 -6.84 13.20 13.86
CA MET A 104 -6.93 11.79 13.45
C MET A 104 -7.71 10.96 14.46
N ARG A 105 -7.49 11.20 15.76
CA ARG A 105 -8.26 10.53 16.83
C ARG A 105 -9.74 10.89 16.78
N LEU A 106 -10.09 12.17 16.58
CA LEU A 106 -11.48 12.62 16.47
C LEU A 106 -12.19 12.07 15.22
N LEU A 107 -11.45 11.82 14.14
CA LEU A 107 -11.92 11.09 12.97
C LEU A 107 -12.11 9.59 13.22
N GLY A 108 -11.67 9.07 14.38
CA GLY A 108 -11.74 7.67 14.74
C GLY A 108 -10.63 6.82 14.13
N CYS A 109 -9.52 7.44 13.74
CA CYS A 109 -8.38 6.74 13.20
C CYS A 109 -7.65 5.92 14.28
N ILE A 110 -7.23 4.72 13.91
CA ILE A 110 -6.43 3.78 14.70
C ILE A 110 -5.04 3.75 14.07
N PRO A 111 -3.98 4.20 14.77
CA PRO A 111 -2.63 4.17 14.22
C PRO A 111 -2.11 2.75 14.12
N THR A 112 -1.46 2.45 13.01
CA THR A 112 -0.70 1.20 12.82
C THR A 112 0.64 1.50 12.16
N GLN A 113 1.66 0.72 12.48
CA GLN A 113 2.93 0.72 11.75
C GLN A 113 2.84 -0.36 10.67
N LYS A 114 2.98 0.05 9.40
CA LYS A 114 2.94 -0.90 8.28
C LYS A 114 4.01 -1.97 8.47
N PHE A 115 3.60 -3.22 8.27
CA PHE A 115 4.48 -4.38 8.31
C PHE A 115 5.22 -4.61 9.64
N VAL A 116 4.81 -3.98 10.72
CA VAL A 116 5.28 -4.25 12.09
C VAL A 116 4.16 -4.99 12.84
N SER A 117 4.50 -6.11 13.48
CA SER A 117 3.53 -6.87 14.27
C SER A 117 3.07 -6.07 15.48
N ASP A 118 1.78 -5.75 15.54
CA ASP A 118 1.20 -4.94 16.62
C ASP A 118 -0.10 -5.58 17.16
N ILE A 119 -0.03 -6.16 18.35
CA ILE A 119 -1.19 -6.72 19.04
C ILE A 119 -2.15 -5.61 19.49
N SER A 120 -1.67 -4.37 19.67
CA SER A 120 -2.50 -3.26 20.11
C SER A 120 -3.54 -2.88 19.05
N LEU A 121 -3.19 -2.98 17.77
CA LEU A 121 -4.12 -2.78 16.66
C LEU A 121 -5.37 -3.67 16.80
N ILE A 122 -5.17 -4.97 17.06
CA ILE A 122 -6.30 -5.91 17.18
C ILE A 122 -7.18 -5.55 18.38
N ARG A 123 -6.59 -5.16 19.53
CA ARG A 123 -7.34 -4.71 20.71
C ARG A 123 -8.13 -3.45 20.44
N ASP A 124 -7.56 -2.51 19.69
CA ASP A 124 -8.20 -1.25 19.33
C ASP A 124 -9.38 -1.48 18.37
N MET A 125 -9.22 -2.38 17.40
CA MET A 125 -10.32 -2.80 16.52
C MET A 125 -11.45 -3.47 17.32
N GLU A 126 -11.12 -4.42 18.19
CA GLU A 126 -12.10 -5.06 19.09
C GLU A 126 -12.82 -4.04 19.99
N TYR A 127 -12.08 -3.07 20.52
CA TYR A 127 -12.66 -2.01 21.35
C TYR A 127 -13.69 -1.18 20.59
N LEU A 128 -13.40 -0.76 19.36
CA LEU A 128 -14.36 -0.04 18.52
C LEU A 128 -15.56 -0.92 18.16
N LEU A 129 -15.33 -2.12 17.67
CA LEU A 129 -16.39 -3.03 17.20
C LEU A 129 -17.29 -3.48 18.34
N LYS A 130 -16.72 -4.00 19.43
CA LYS A 130 -17.48 -4.65 20.51
C LYS A 130 -17.94 -3.68 21.60
N LYS A 131 -17.05 -2.74 22.05
CA LYS A 131 -17.42 -1.81 23.14
C LYS A 131 -18.07 -0.52 22.64
N LYS A 132 -17.55 0.08 21.57
CA LYS A 132 -18.10 1.34 21.02
C LYS A 132 -19.20 1.12 19.99
N LYS A 133 -19.48 -0.14 19.62
CA LYS A 133 -20.47 -0.50 18.60
C LYS A 133 -20.31 0.33 17.32
N THR A 134 -19.09 0.36 16.81
CA THR A 134 -18.66 1.18 15.68
C THR A 134 -17.91 0.30 14.70
N SER A 135 -18.26 0.35 13.42
CA SER A 135 -17.56 -0.38 12.34
C SER A 135 -16.10 0.07 12.24
N VAL A 136 -15.26 -0.76 11.65
CA VAL A 136 -13.85 -0.45 11.40
C VAL A 136 -13.56 -0.66 9.92
N LEU A 137 -12.99 0.34 9.26
CA LEU A 137 -12.44 0.28 7.91
C LEU A 137 -10.95 -0.04 7.99
N MET A 138 -10.50 -0.99 7.19
CA MET A 138 -9.10 -1.37 7.07
C MET A 138 -8.78 -1.67 5.61
N TYR A 139 -7.57 -1.31 5.19
CA TYR A 139 -6.97 -1.72 3.92
C TYR A 139 -6.04 -2.90 4.20
N PRO A 140 -6.46 -4.14 3.94
CA PRO A 140 -5.71 -5.33 4.36
C PRO A 140 -4.38 -5.48 3.62
N GLU A 141 -4.25 -4.87 2.45
CA GLU A 141 -3.03 -4.83 1.64
C GLU A 141 -1.89 -4.03 2.31
N ALA A 142 -2.21 -3.17 3.28
CA ALA A 142 -1.30 -2.31 4.03
C ALA A 142 -0.47 -1.32 3.17
N SER A 143 -0.60 -1.34 1.86
CA SER A 143 0.06 -0.39 0.94
C SER A 143 -0.77 -0.19 -0.32
N TYR A 144 -0.48 0.90 -1.05
CA TYR A 144 -1.05 1.10 -2.38
C TYR A 144 -0.55 0.06 -3.38
N SER A 145 -1.42 -0.28 -4.33
CA SER A 145 -1.02 -1.07 -5.50
C SER A 145 -0.04 -0.25 -6.36
N PHE A 146 1.03 -0.89 -6.86
CA PHE A 146 1.98 -0.26 -7.77
C PHE A 146 1.62 -0.46 -9.23
N ASP A 147 1.13 -1.64 -9.56
CA ASP A 147 0.83 -2.09 -10.92
C ASP A 147 -0.65 -2.18 -11.24
N GLY A 148 -1.52 -1.79 -10.31
CA GLY A 148 -2.97 -1.85 -10.48
C GLY A 148 -3.60 -3.21 -10.13
N THR A 149 -2.82 -4.18 -9.65
CA THR A 149 -3.34 -5.46 -9.14
C THR A 149 -3.40 -5.48 -7.62
N ALA A 150 -4.08 -6.48 -7.07
CA ALA A 150 -4.07 -6.72 -5.63
C ALA A 150 -2.67 -7.00 -5.12
N THR A 151 -2.31 -6.41 -3.99
CA THR A 151 -1.10 -6.79 -3.26
C THR A 151 -1.37 -7.99 -2.36
N ALA A 152 -0.31 -8.73 -2.02
CA ALA A 152 -0.46 -9.91 -1.18
C ALA A 152 -1.07 -9.56 0.19
N LEU A 153 -2.17 -10.21 0.52
CA LEU A 153 -2.80 -10.06 1.82
C LEU A 153 -1.94 -10.68 2.94
N PRO A 154 -2.04 -10.16 4.18
CA PRO A 154 -1.42 -10.80 5.33
C PRO A 154 -1.90 -12.25 5.45
N ARG A 155 -0.98 -13.18 5.62
CA ARG A 155 -1.36 -14.57 5.85
C ARG A 155 -2.16 -14.71 7.14
N LYS A 156 -3.19 -15.57 7.12
CA LYS A 156 -4.09 -15.84 8.25
C LYS A 156 -5.00 -14.65 8.62
N MET A 157 -5.44 -13.89 7.63
CA MET A 157 -6.51 -12.89 7.85
C MET A 157 -7.77 -13.55 8.44
N GLY A 158 -8.10 -14.78 8.05
CA GLY A 158 -9.20 -15.55 8.63
C GLY A 158 -9.11 -15.70 10.14
N VAL A 159 -7.89 -15.77 10.73
CA VAL A 159 -7.70 -15.77 12.19
C VAL A 159 -8.16 -14.45 12.80
N LEU A 160 -7.82 -13.32 12.17
CA LEU A 160 -8.28 -12.00 12.61
C LEU A 160 -9.80 -11.91 12.52
N LEU A 161 -10.40 -12.34 11.41
CA LEU A 161 -11.85 -12.32 11.22
C LEU A 161 -12.57 -13.13 12.30
N LYS A 162 -12.12 -14.34 12.59
CA LYS A 162 -12.66 -15.18 13.67
C LYS A 162 -12.53 -14.54 15.04
N LYS A 163 -11.40 -13.91 15.34
CA LYS A 163 -11.18 -13.22 16.61
C LYS A 163 -12.12 -12.03 16.79
N LEU A 164 -12.34 -11.26 15.73
CA LEU A 164 -13.25 -10.12 15.76
C LEU A 164 -14.71 -10.58 15.84
N GLY A 165 -15.10 -11.63 15.12
CA GLY A 165 -16.42 -12.27 15.19
C GLY A 165 -17.58 -11.34 14.82
N VAL A 166 -17.37 -10.46 13.83
CA VAL A 166 -18.35 -9.49 13.32
C VAL A 166 -18.55 -9.72 11.82
N PRO A 167 -19.65 -9.22 11.22
CA PRO A 167 -19.81 -9.28 9.77
C PRO A 167 -18.62 -8.64 9.05
N VAL A 168 -18.24 -9.22 7.91
CA VAL A 168 -17.18 -8.74 7.05
C VAL A 168 -17.78 -8.22 5.75
N VAL A 169 -17.48 -6.96 5.44
CA VAL A 169 -17.92 -6.29 4.21
C VAL A 169 -16.68 -5.95 3.40
N THR A 170 -16.65 -6.33 2.14
CA THR A 170 -15.59 -5.92 1.20
C THR A 170 -16.07 -4.76 0.34
N VAL A 171 -15.15 -3.88 -0.02
CA VAL A 171 -15.34 -2.81 -1.00
C VAL A 171 -14.19 -2.92 -2.01
N ILE A 172 -14.52 -3.30 -3.22
CA ILE A 172 -13.55 -3.42 -4.31
C ILE A 172 -13.83 -2.32 -5.32
N THR A 173 -12.86 -1.44 -5.52
CA THR A 173 -12.95 -0.32 -6.45
C THR A 173 -12.35 -0.68 -7.80
N GLN A 174 -13.00 -0.22 -8.87
CA GLN A 174 -12.50 -0.28 -10.24
C GLN A 174 -12.29 1.15 -10.76
N GLY A 175 -11.21 1.35 -11.50
CA GLY A 175 -10.82 2.66 -12.05
C GLY A 175 -10.17 3.61 -11.04
N ALA A 176 -10.26 3.37 -9.73
CA ALA A 176 -9.65 4.23 -8.73
C ALA A 176 -8.13 4.30 -8.88
N PHE A 177 -7.46 3.17 -9.10
CA PHE A 177 -6.02 3.12 -9.39
C PHE A 177 -5.63 4.08 -10.52
N SER A 178 -6.42 4.11 -11.58
CA SER A 178 -6.10 4.88 -12.79
C SER A 178 -6.26 6.40 -12.64
N ILE A 179 -6.87 6.90 -11.53
CA ILE A 179 -7.02 8.35 -11.30
C ILE A 179 -5.69 9.04 -11.01
N ASP A 180 -4.89 8.47 -10.11
CA ASP A 180 -3.65 9.06 -9.61
C ASP A 180 -2.61 7.99 -9.28
N PRO A 181 -2.16 7.16 -10.28
CA PRO A 181 -1.23 6.09 -10.02
C PRO A 181 0.07 6.60 -9.40
N LEU A 182 0.60 5.89 -8.41
CA LEU A 182 1.84 6.28 -7.74
C LEU A 182 3.02 6.38 -8.71
N TYR A 183 3.14 5.44 -9.66
CA TYR A 183 4.23 5.47 -10.64
C TYR A 183 4.22 6.74 -11.49
N ASN A 184 3.05 7.32 -11.71
CA ASN A 184 2.83 8.47 -12.60
C ASN A 184 2.92 9.83 -11.87
N GLY A 185 3.54 9.89 -10.68
CA GLY A 185 3.70 11.12 -9.92
C GLY A 185 2.40 11.69 -9.39
N LEU A 186 1.39 10.86 -9.16
CA LEU A 186 0.07 11.28 -8.69
C LEU A 186 -0.62 12.29 -9.62
N GLN A 187 -0.25 12.30 -10.91
CA GLN A 187 -0.92 13.12 -11.91
C GLN A 187 -2.37 12.66 -12.08
N LYS A 188 -3.31 13.57 -11.88
CA LYS A 188 -4.74 13.23 -11.92
C LYS A 188 -5.21 13.01 -13.36
N ARG A 189 -5.93 11.90 -13.55
CA ARG A 189 -6.56 11.51 -14.82
C ARG A 189 -8.08 11.52 -14.69
N LYS A 190 -8.76 11.69 -15.82
CA LYS A 190 -10.22 11.67 -15.92
C LYS A 190 -10.71 10.24 -16.10
N VAL A 191 -11.03 9.56 -15.02
CA VAL A 191 -11.47 8.17 -15.03
C VAL A 191 -12.78 8.01 -14.28
N LYS A 192 -13.72 7.25 -14.85
CA LYS A 192 -14.93 6.83 -14.14
C LYS A 192 -14.58 5.77 -13.11
N VAL A 193 -15.11 5.92 -11.90
CA VAL A 193 -14.82 5.00 -10.79
C VAL A 193 -16.09 4.32 -10.35
N SER A 194 -15.99 3.02 -10.13
CA SER A 194 -17.05 2.25 -9.50
C SER A 194 -16.54 1.46 -8.30
N ALA A 195 -17.48 0.92 -7.52
CA ALA A 195 -17.17 0.02 -6.42
C ALA A 195 -18.25 -1.04 -6.26
N ASP A 196 -17.83 -2.26 -5.96
CA ASP A 196 -18.70 -3.33 -5.50
C ASP A 196 -18.58 -3.49 -3.98
N VAL A 197 -19.73 -3.41 -3.30
CA VAL A 197 -19.84 -3.49 -1.83
C VAL A 197 -20.53 -4.79 -1.49
N THR A 198 -19.79 -5.75 -0.96
CA THR A 198 -20.28 -7.12 -0.75
C THR A 198 -20.23 -7.52 0.73
N CYS A 199 -21.34 -8.09 1.24
CA CYS A 199 -21.27 -8.85 2.48
C CYS A 199 -20.51 -10.15 2.21
N LEU A 200 -19.23 -10.20 2.56
CA LEU A 200 -18.37 -11.37 2.37
C LEU A 200 -18.78 -12.53 3.29
N ALA A 201 -19.09 -12.21 4.53
CA ALA A 201 -19.60 -13.15 5.54
C ALA A 201 -20.35 -12.40 6.63
N THR A 202 -21.46 -12.97 7.10
CA THR A 202 -22.18 -12.55 8.31
C THR A 202 -21.39 -12.95 9.57
N ALA A 203 -21.74 -12.41 10.74
CA ALA A 203 -21.10 -12.82 12.00
C ALA A 203 -21.24 -14.33 12.27
N GLN A 204 -22.37 -14.93 11.88
CA GLN A 204 -22.62 -16.35 12.02
C GLN A 204 -21.71 -17.16 11.07
N GLU A 205 -21.65 -16.80 9.79
CA GLU A 205 -20.76 -17.43 8.81
C GLU A 205 -19.27 -17.31 9.22
N VAL A 206 -18.82 -16.15 9.73
CA VAL A 206 -17.46 -15.99 10.27
C VAL A 206 -17.18 -16.96 11.41
N LYS A 207 -18.18 -17.25 12.25
CA LYS A 207 -18.04 -18.20 13.36
C LYS A 207 -17.98 -19.66 12.88
N GLU A 208 -18.75 -20.01 11.87
CA GLU A 208 -18.90 -21.38 11.37
C GLU A 208 -17.75 -21.79 10.43
N MET A 209 -17.39 -20.93 9.50
CA MET A 209 -16.35 -21.19 8.49
C MET A 209 -14.98 -21.42 9.14
N THR A 210 -14.15 -22.25 8.51
CA THR A 210 -12.75 -22.42 8.87
C THR A 210 -11.91 -21.19 8.51
N VAL A 211 -10.71 -21.08 9.06
CA VAL A 211 -9.75 -20.03 8.71
C VAL A 211 -9.40 -20.10 7.22
N ALA A 212 -9.22 -21.30 6.67
CA ALA A 212 -8.87 -21.49 5.26
C ALA A 212 -9.98 -21.04 4.30
N GLU A 213 -11.24 -21.33 4.64
CA GLU A 213 -12.39 -20.86 3.83
C GLU A 213 -12.53 -19.34 3.86
N LEU A 214 -12.28 -18.71 5.02
CA LEU A 214 -12.29 -17.25 5.12
C LEU A 214 -11.13 -16.62 4.33
N ASP A 215 -9.93 -17.19 4.41
CA ASP A 215 -8.78 -16.73 3.64
C ASP A 215 -9.04 -16.89 2.13
N ALA A 216 -9.60 -18.02 1.67
CA ALA A 216 -9.94 -18.24 0.27
C ALA A 216 -10.98 -17.23 -0.27
N LYS A 217 -12.03 -16.93 0.52
CA LYS A 217 -13.00 -15.89 0.17
C LYS A 217 -12.38 -14.49 0.06
N LEU A 218 -11.40 -14.20 0.91
CA LEU A 218 -10.67 -12.93 0.85
C LEU A 218 -9.78 -12.87 -0.39
N ASP A 219 -9.05 -13.93 -0.69
CA ASP A 219 -8.18 -14.02 -1.87
C ASP A 219 -9.00 -13.84 -3.16
N GLU A 220 -10.19 -14.47 -3.25
CA GLU A 220 -11.12 -14.28 -4.35
C GLU A 220 -11.61 -12.82 -4.44
N ALA A 221 -12.07 -12.24 -3.32
CA ALA A 221 -12.62 -10.89 -3.30
C ALA A 221 -11.58 -9.81 -3.66
N PHE A 222 -10.30 -10.05 -3.32
CA PHE A 222 -9.19 -9.13 -3.60
C PHE A 222 -8.41 -9.47 -4.89
N GLY A 223 -8.88 -10.43 -5.68
CA GLY A 223 -8.28 -10.83 -6.96
C GLY A 223 -8.62 -9.87 -8.10
N PHE A 224 -8.39 -8.56 -7.95
CA PHE A 224 -8.69 -7.57 -8.98
C PHE A 224 -7.45 -7.18 -9.80
N ASP A 225 -7.70 -6.68 -11.04
CA ASP A 225 -6.70 -6.14 -11.96
C ASP A 225 -7.31 -4.94 -12.70
N ASN A 226 -6.80 -3.73 -12.41
CA ASN A 226 -7.32 -2.49 -12.99
C ASN A 226 -7.04 -2.33 -14.46
N PHE A 227 -5.88 -2.82 -14.96
CA PHE A 227 -5.56 -2.77 -16.38
C PHE A 227 -6.44 -3.73 -17.17
N ARG A 228 -6.65 -4.96 -16.66
CA ARG A 228 -7.56 -5.92 -17.26
C ARG A 228 -8.99 -5.40 -17.30
N TRP A 229 -9.45 -4.83 -16.19
CA TRP A 229 -10.75 -4.18 -16.11
C TRP A 229 -10.88 -3.03 -17.13
N GLN A 230 -9.84 -2.19 -17.28
CA GLN A 230 -9.80 -1.10 -18.27
C GLN A 230 -9.94 -1.64 -19.69
N GLN A 231 -9.18 -2.67 -20.03
CA GLN A 231 -9.17 -3.32 -21.34
C GLN A 231 -10.54 -3.93 -21.68
N GLU A 232 -11.11 -4.73 -20.78
CA GLU A 232 -12.38 -5.44 -20.96
C GLU A 232 -13.58 -4.46 -21.08
N ASN A 233 -13.55 -3.39 -20.32
CA ASN A 233 -14.60 -2.37 -20.35
C ASN A 233 -14.31 -1.24 -21.36
N LYS A 234 -13.22 -1.34 -22.13
CA LYS A 234 -12.81 -0.36 -23.15
C LYS A 234 -12.77 1.08 -22.60
N VAL A 235 -12.29 1.23 -21.36
CA VAL A 235 -12.20 2.53 -20.71
C VAL A 235 -11.05 3.30 -21.32
N VAL A 236 -11.36 4.45 -21.93
CA VAL A 236 -10.38 5.31 -22.58
C VAL A 236 -9.77 6.27 -21.58
N ILE A 237 -8.45 6.28 -21.50
CA ILE A 237 -7.62 7.21 -20.71
C ILE A 237 -6.65 7.87 -21.69
N ASP A 238 -6.99 9.06 -22.18
CA ASP A 238 -6.32 9.74 -23.28
C ASP A 238 -5.27 10.76 -22.83
N GLU A 239 -5.00 10.87 -21.53
CA GLU A 239 -4.00 11.78 -21.01
C GLU A 239 -2.61 11.56 -21.65
N PRO A 240 -1.95 12.61 -22.15
CA PRO A 240 -0.69 12.52 -22.88
C PRO A 240 0.50 12.11 -21.99
N PHE A 241 0.33 12.11 -20.68
CA PHE A 241 1.33 11.75 -19.68
C PHE A 241 1.08 10.36 -19.03
N ARG A 242 0.23 9.52 -19.63
CA ARG A 242 -0.20 8.24 -19.02
C ARG A 242 0.92 7.23 -18.78
N ALA A 243 2.04 7.33 -19.51
CA ALA A 243 3.22 6.49 -19.30
C ALA A 243 4.35 7.18 -18.52
N ASP A 244 4.20 8.46 -18.11
CA ASP A 244 5.23 9.12 -17.30
C ASP A 244 5.53 8.32 -16.04
N GLY A 245 6.82 8.04 -15.81
CA GLY A 245 7.29 7.29 -14.66
C GLY A 245 6.94 5.80 -14.65
N LEU A 246 6.43 5.24 -15.74
CA LEU A 246 6.11 3.80 -15.83
C LEU A 246 7.36 2.91 -15.61
N ASN A 247 8.57 3.44 -15.86
CA ASN A 247 9.86 2.81 -15.53
C ASN A 247 10.03 2.52 -14.03
N ARG A 248 9.30 3.19 -13.14
CA ARG A 248 9.36 2.95 -11.70
C ARG A 248 8.86 1.56 -11.32
N ILE A 249 7.95 1.01 -12.13
CA ILE A 249 7.37 -0.31 -11.94
C ILE A 249 7.78 -1.29 -13.04
N LEU A 250 8.17 -0.81 -14.23
CA LEU A 250 8.70 -1.60 -15.33
C LEU A 250 10.18 -1.24 -15.57
N PHE A 251 11.04 -1.66 -14.65
CA PHE A 251 12.45 -1.26 -14.57
C PHE A 251 13.40 -2.23 -15.28
N HIS A 252 12.93 -3.40 -15.69
CA HIS A 252 13.73 -4.47 -16.30
C HIS A 252 13.28 -4.73 -17.73
N CYS A 253 14.15 -4.44 -18.70
CA CYS A 253 13.83 -4.61 -20.12
C CYS A 253 13.80 -6.09 -20.51
N PRO A 254 12.68 -6.63 -21.04
CA PRO A 254 12.59 -8.03 -21.41
C PRO A 254 13.34 -8.37 -22.70
N HIS A 255 13.77 -7.37 -23.50
CA HIS A 255 14.46 -7.58 -24.76
C HIS A 255 15.99 -7.73 -24.60
N CYS A 256 16.60 -6.90 -23.76
CA CYS A 256 18.06 -6.87 -23.59
C CYS A 256 18.53 -7.18 -22.17
N ASP A 257 17.61 -7.52 -21.27
CA ASP A 257 17.87 -7.85 -19.85
C ASP A 257 18.50 -6.72 -19.02
N ALA A 258 18.53 -5.48 -19.56
CA ALA A 258 19.05 -4.32 -18.84
C ALA A 258 18.07 -3.86 -17.75
N GLN A 259 18.58 -3.62 -16.55
CA GLN A 259 17.80 -3.10 -15.41
C GLN A 259 18.07 -1.61 -15.19
N GLY A 260 17.03 -0.85 -14.80
CA GLY A 260 17.13 0.58 -14.53
C GLY A 260 17.42 1.44 -15.77
N GLN A 261 17.26 0.87 -16.97
CA GLN A 261 17.49 1.56 -18.24
C GLN A 261 16.20 1.89 -18.99
N THR A 262 15.05 1.66 -18.40
CA THR A 262 13.76 2.08 -18.94
C THR A 262 13.44 3.52 -18.55
N GLU A 263 12.73 4.24 -19.41
CA GLU A 263 12.21 5.59 -19.15
C GLU A 263 10.79 5.72 -19.70
N GLY A 264 9.84 6.00 -18.81
CA GLY A 264 8.46 6.32 -19.17
C GLY A 264 8.28 7.81 -19.33
N LYS A 265 7.89 8.27 -20.54
CA LYS A 265 7.62 9.68 -20.84
C LYS A 265 6.50 9.82 -21.84
N GLY A 266 5.57 10.70 -21.53
CA GLY A 266 4.40 10.90 -22.40
C GLY A 266 3.51 9.67 -22.42
N THR A 267 3.43 9.00 -23.54
CA THR A 267 2.65 7.78 -23.73
C THR A 267 3.52 6.54 -23.92
N VAL A 268 4.86 6.70 -23.89
CA VAL A 268 5.82 5.66 -24.30
C VAL A 268 6.79 5.32 -23.18
N LEU A 269 7.04 4.04 -23.00
CA LEU A 269 8.15 3.49 -22.22
C LEU A 269 9.27 3.08 -23.19
N THR A 270 10.47 3.64 -23.02
CA THR A 270 11.64 3.37 -23.88
C THR A 270 12.75 2.73 -23.05
N CYS A 271 13.35 1.66 -23.54
CA CYS A 271 14.61 1.16 -23.00
C CYS A 271 15.79 1.92 -23.62
N LYS A 272 16.57 2.62 -22.81
CA LYS A 272 17.75 3.40 -23.27
C LYS A 272 18.90 2.51 -23.75
N SER A 273 18.94 1.25 -23.33
CA SER A 273 20.00 0.31 -23.68
C SER A 273 19.82 -0.28 -25.08
N CYS A 274 18.63 -0.76 -25.44
CA CYS A 274 18.37 -1.41 -26.73
C CYS A 274 17.43 -0.62 -27.65
N GLY A 275 16.85 0.50 -27.19
CA GLY A 275 15.98 1.34 -27.99
C GLY A 275 14.55 0.80 -28.20
N VAL A 276 14.18 -0.34 -27.58
CA VAL A 276 12.80 -0.84 -27.70
C VAL A 276 11.81 0.12 -27.05
N GLN A 277 10.65 0.30 -27.71
CA GLN A 277 9.60 1.23 -27.29
C GLN A 277 8.25 0.51 -27.14
N TYR A 278 7.56 0.82 -26.06
CA TYR A 278 6.20 0.38 -25.79
C TYR A 278 5.29 1.58 -25.54
N GLU A 279 4.23 1.71 -26.32
CA GLU A 279 3.16 2.67 -26.06
C GLU A 279 2.21 2.08 -25.02
N LEU A 280 1.92 2.84 -23.94
CA LEU A 280 0.76 2.59 -23.13
C LEU A 280 -0.46 3.21 -23.83
N THR A 281 -1.29 2.36 -24.45
CA THR A 281 -2.46 2.79 -25.22
C THR A 281 -3.53 3.42 -24.32
N GLU A 282 -4.45 4.14 -24.91
CA GLU A 282 -5.60 4.76 -24.21
C GLU A 282 -6.49 3.73 -23.52
N THR A 283 -6.51 2.51 -24.00
CA THR A 283 -7.27 1.39 -23.42
C THR A 283 -6.47 0.50 -22.48
N GLY A 284 -5.25 0.92 -22.10
CA GLY A 284 -4.44 0.24 -21.09
C GLY A 284 -3.62 -0.96 -21.58
N TYR A 285 -3.49 -1.16 -22.90
CA TYR A 285 -2.56 -2.14 -23.45
C TYR A 285 -1.15 -1.56 -23.58
N LEU A 286 -0.15 -2.43 -23.51
CA LEU A 286 1.20 -2.13 -23.96
C LEU A 286 1.37 -2.57 -25.40
N LYS A 287 1.64 -1.65 -26.31
CA LYS A 287 1.88 -1.91 -27.73
C LYS A 287 3.35 -1.66 -28.05
N CYS A 288 4.09 -2.71 -28.42
CA CYS A 288 5.45 -2.55 -28.90
C CYS A 288 5.45 -1.84 -30.26
N LEU A 289 6.30 -0.81 -30.41
CA LEU A 289 6.30 0.06 -31.61
C LEU A 289 7.36 -0.34 -32.65
N ASN A 290 8.47 -0.95 -32.21
CA ASN A 290 9.65 -1.15 -33.07
C ASN A 290 10.31 -2.52 -32.91
N ALA A 291 9.64 -3.48 -32.28
CA ALA A 291 10.06 -4.87 -32.15
C ALA A 291 8.86 -5.80 -32.03
N GLU A 292 9.08 -7.10 -31.93
CA GLU A 292 8.04 -8.05 -31.52
C GLU A 292 7.73 -7.84 -30.05
N GLY A 293 6.44 -7.62 -29.72
CA GLY A 293 6.01 -7.35 -28.35
C GLY A 293 6.12 -8.58 -27.45
N LYS A 294 6.80 -8.47 -26.31
CA LYS A 294 6.89 -9.54 -25.30
C LYS A 294 5.78 -9.47 -24.26
N PHE A 295 5.26 -8.28 -24.02
CA PHE A 295 4.15 -8.05 -23.11
C PHE A 295 3.19 -7.04 -23.72
N ASP A 296 1.90 -7.27 -23.53
CA ASP A 296 0.79 -6.38 -23.89
C ASP A 296 0.04 -5.83 -22.66
N HIS A 297 0.48 -6.20 -21.45
CA HIS A 297 -0.21 -5.92 -20.20
C HIS A 297 0.78 -5.57 -19.07
N VAL A 298 0.58 -4.40 -18.44
CA VAL A 298 1.49 -3.88 -17.40
C VAL A 298 1.68 -4.86 -16.24
N PRO A 299 0.62 -5.41 -15.61
CA PRO A 299 0.79 -6.36 -14.51
C PRO A 299 1.50 -7.66 -14.90
N THR A 300 1.34 -8.13 -16.15
CA THR A 300 2.05 -9.33 -16.62
C THR A 300 3.56 -9.08 -16.70
N TRP A 301 3.97 -7.91 -17.19
CA TRP A 301 5.38 -7.53 -17.19
C TRP A 301 5.91 -7.38 -15.76
N TYR A 302 5.17 -6.70 -14.88
CA TYR A 302 5.53 -6.54 -13.47
C TYR A 302 5.67 -7.89 -12.73
N ALA A 303 4.80 -8.86 -13.04
CA ALA A 303 4.90 -10.22 -12.51
C ALA A 303 6.13 -10.96 -13.03
N TRP A 304 6.50 -10.78 -14.31
CA TRP A 304 7.73 -11.33 -14.87
C TRP A 304 8.97 -10.74 -14.17
N GLU A 305 9.01 -9.44 -13.93
CA GLU A 305 10.10 -8.81 -13.16
C GLU A 305 10.24 -9.40 -11.76
N ARG A 306 9.10 -9.66 -11.08
CA ARG A 306 9.10 -10.33 -9.78
C ARG A 306 9.76 -11.70 -9.83
N GLU A 307 9.52 -12.49 -10.88
CA GLU A 307 10.18 -13.78 -11.05
C GLU A 307 11.68 -13.63 -11.35
N GLN A 308 12.12 -12.59 -12.07
CA GLN A 308 13.55 -12.31 -12.24
C GLN A 308 14.21 -11.91 -10.91
N VAL A 309 13.57 -11.04 -10.12
CA VAL A 309 14.05 -10.69 -8.78
C VAL A 309 14.13 -11.92 -7.88
N LYS A 310 13.13 -12.81 -7.92
CA LYS A 310 13.15 -14.06 -7.16
C LYS A 310 14.33 -14.97 -7.57
N LYS A 311 14.59 -15.11 -8.88
CA LYS A 311 15.77 -15.87 -9.39
C LYS A 311 17.07 -15.29 -8.84
N SER A 312 17.23 -13.96 -8.89
CA SER A 312 18.44 -13.31 -8.35
C SER A 312 18.61 -13.48 -6.84
N LEU A 313 17.52 -13.66 -6.08
CA LEU A 313 17.58 -14.04 -4.66
C LEU A 313 17.97 -15.52 -4.47
N GLU A 314 17.53 -16.40 -5.36
CA GLU A 314 17.83 -17.84 -5.31
C GLU A 314 19.28 -18.15 -5.65
N ASP A 315 19.85 -17.46 -6.65
CA ASP A 315 21.25 -17.59 -7.07
C ASP A 315 22.23 -16.70 -6.29
N GLY A 316 21.71 -15.80 -5.44
CA GLY A 316 22.50 -14.94 -4.57
C GLY A 316 23.07 -13.68 -5.25
N SER A 317 22.66 -13.39 -6.48
CA SER A 317 23.12 -12.19 -7.23
C SER A 317 22.37 -10.91 -6.86
N TYR A 318 21.23 -11.02 -6.12
CA TYR A 318 20.47 -9.85 -5.68
C TYR A 318 21.22 -9.06 -4.61
N LEU A 319 21.38 -7.76 -4.87
CA LEU A 319 21.89 -6.80 -3.93
C LEU A 319 21.21 -5.45 -4.18
N LEU A 320 20.72 -4.81 -3.11
CA LEU A 320 20.51 -3.38 -3.02
C LEU A 320 21.67 -2.80 -2.21
N ASP A 321 22.34 -1.80 -2.75
CA ASP A 321 23.46 -1.10 -2.11
C ASP A 321 23.33 0.38 -2.51
N THR A 322 22.95 1.26 -1.56
CA THR A 322 22.65 2.65 -1.89
C THR A 322 22.81 3.58 -0.71
N ASP A 323 23.33 4.77 -0.98
CA ASP A 323 23.27 5.88 -0.05
C ASP A 323 21.83 6.36 0.12
N VAL A 324 21.49 6.77 1.34
CA VAL A 324 20.16 7.24 1.70
C VAL A 324 20.23 8.47 2.60
N LYS A 325 19.23 9.35 2.48
CA LYS A 325 18.88 10.26 3.57
C LYS A 325 17.94 9.56 4.53
N ILE A 326 18.10 9.76 5.83
CA ILE A 326 17.37 9.04 6.85
C ILE A 326 16.39 9.96 7.56
N GLY A 327 15.09 9.65 7.43
CA GLY A 327 14.03 10.20 8.27
C GLY A 327 13.66 9.20 9.37
N MET A 328 13.40 9.66 10.57
CA MET A 328 12.96 8.80 11.67
C MET A 328 11.60 9.22 12.20
N MET A 329 10.79 8.23 12.58
CA MET A 329 9.58 8.45 13.36
C MET A 329 9.64 7.65 14.66
N VAL A 330 9.56 8.34 15.78
CA VAL A 330 9.53 7.77 17.13
C VAL A 330 8.30 8.23 17.92
N ASN A 331 7.66 9.30 17.44
CA ASN A 331 6.41 9.83 17.98
C ASN A 331 5.61 10.54 16.87
N TYR A 332 4.48 11.16 17.22
CA TYR A 332 3.59 11.82 16.25
C TYR A 332 3.83 13.34 16.12
N ASP A 333 4.97 13.86 16.57
CA ASP A 333 5.23 15.30 16.52
C ASP A 333 5.80 15.74 15.16
N ALA A 334 6.74 14.93 14.60
CA ALA A 334 7.36 15.17 13.30
C ALA A 334 8.02 13.90 12.75
N ILE A 335 8.33 13.90 11.47
CA ILE A 335 9.41 13.09 10.89
C ILE A 335 10.71 13.85 11.14
N TYR A 336 11.70 13.16 11.70
CA TYR A 336 12.98 13.76 12.04
C TYR A 336 14.05 13.34 11.04
N MET A 337 14.55 14.29 10.23
CA MET A 337 15.71 14.03 9.37
C MET A 337 16.95 14.02 10.27
N VAL A 338 17.64 12.89 10.30
CA VAL A 338 18.73 12.61 11.24
C VAL A 338 20.11 12.58 10.59
N GLY A 339 20.18 12.63 9.27
CA GLY A 339 21.42 12.65 8.50
C GLY A 339 21.41 11.66 7.34
N ASP A 340 22.60 11.44 6.83
CA ASP A 340 22.83 10.52 5.73
C ASP A 340 23.22 9.13 6.26
N GLY A 341 23.08 8.13 5.41
CA GLY A 341 23.44 6.76 5.72
C GLY A 341 23.52 5.90 4.50
N HIS A 342 23.72 4.62 4.74
CA HIS A 342 23.87 3.60 3.72
C HIS A 342 22.91 2.45 4.00
N LEU A 343 22.11 2.06 3.01
CA LEU A 343 21.14 0.98 3.09
C LEU A 343 21.56 -0.15 2.17
N THR A 344 21.67 -1.34 2.74
CA THR A 344 21.84 -2.57 1.96
C THR A 344 20.67 -3.51 2.19
N HIS A 345 20.32 -4.30 1.18
CA HIS A 345 19.38 -5.43 1.27
C HIS A 345 19.88 -6.58 0.42
N ASP A 346 20.06 -7.71 1.06
CA ASP A 346 20.52 -8.96 0.44
C ASP A 346 19.71 -10.17 0.96
N VAL A 347 20.20 -11.37 0.72
CA VAL A 347 19.57 -12.63 1.18
C VAL A 347 19.48 -12.78 2.71
N ASN A 348 20.13 -11.91 3.48
CA ASN A 348 20.08 -11.90 4.95
C ASN A 348 19.04 -10.92 5.50
N GLY A 349 18.64 -9.94 4.70
CA GLY A 349 17.70 -8.86 5.06
C GLY A 349 18.29 -7.48 4.88
N PHE A 350 17.76 -6.50 5.61
CA PHE A 350 18.20 -5.11 5.54
C PHE A 350 19.29 -4.79 6.58
N LYS A 351 20.25 -3.95 6.18
CA LYS A 351 21.16 -3.27 7.08
C LYS A 351 21.15 -1.78 6.76
N LEU A 352 21.04 -0.95 7.79
CA LEU A 352 21.08 0.50 7.71
C LEU A 352 22.17 1.01 8.65
N ALA A 353 23.21 1.61 8.11
CA ALA A 353 24.25 2.31 8.85
C ALA A 353 24.21 3.80 8.52
N GLY A 354 24.49 4.67 9.49
CA GLY A 354 24.47 6.11 9.22
C GLY A 354 24.68 6.97 10.45
N CYS A 355 24.41 8.26 10.31
CA CYS A 355 24.51 9.24 11.39
C CYS A 355 25.89 9.23 12.04
N ASP A 356 26.98 9.27 11.25
CA ASP A 356 28.37 9.24 11.69
C ASP A 356 28.69 8.00 12.55
N GLY A 357 28.20 6.83 12.17
CA GLY A 357 28.41 5.56 12.85
C GLY A 357 27.53 5.31 14.09
N LYS A 358 26.65 6.23 14.45
CA LYS A 358 25.77 6.12 15.62
C LYS A 358 24.53 5.29 15.38
N LEU A 359 24.08 5.18 14.13
CA LEU A 359 22.98 4.31 13.71
C LEU A 359 23.58 3.06 13.06
N ASN A 360 23.22 1.90 13.63
CA ASN A 360 23.40 0.60 13.01
C ASN A 360 22.15 -0.24 13.31
N TYR A 361 21.36 -0.51 12.28
CA TYR A 361 20.10 -1.23 12.39
C TYR A 361 20.05 -2.38 11.40
N GLU A 362 19.70 -3.56 11.88
CA GLU A 362 19.51 -4.75 11.05
C GLU A 362 18.07 -5.24 11.16
N GLN A 363 17.47 -5.59 10.01
CA GLN A 363 16.16 -6.21 9.94
C GLN A 363 16.25 -7.54 9.20
N PRO A 364 16.12 -8.67 9.91
CA PRO A 364 16.18 -9.99 9.29
C PRO A 364 15.08 -10.20 8.24
N ALA A 365 15.34 -11.03 7.25
CA ALA A 365 14.41 -11.33 6.15
C ALA A 365 13.04 -11.84 6.63
N LEU A 366 12.95 -12.53 7.77
CA LEU A 366 11.69 -13.03 8.34
C LEU A 366 10.99 -12.04 9.29
N ALA A 367 11.54 -10.86 9.49
CA ALA A 367 10.92 -9.85 10.37
C ALA A 367 9.55 -9.40 9.85
N CYS A 368 9.36 -9.36 8.53
CA CYS A 368 8.11 -8.95 7.91
C CYS A 368 7.85 -9.64 6.58
N TYR A 369 6.56 -9.89 6.28
CA TYR A 369 6.11 -10.52 5.01
C TYR A 369 6.04 -9.54 3.83
N GLY A 370 6.22 -8.26 4.06
CA GLY A 370 6.18 -7.20 3.05
C GLY A 370 7.04 -6.02 3.46
N LEU A 371 7.10 -5.02 2.63
CA LEU A 371 7.91 -3.81 2.83
C LEU A 371 7.05 -2.56 2.70
N TYR A 372 7.16 -1.63 3.65
CA TYR A 372 6.63 -0.29 3.46
C TYR A 372 7.54 0.48 2.51
N ALA A 373 7.13 0.54 1.27
CA ALA A 373 7.80 1.31 0.21
C ALA A 373 6.75 2.16 -0.50
N ASP A 374 7.10 3.37 -0.89
CA ASP A 374 6.15 4.31 -1.49
C ASP A 374 6.86 5.29 -2.42
N TYR A 375 6.13 5.82 -3.41
CA TYR A 375 6.58 6.87 -4.32
C TYR A 375 5.99 8.20 -3.88
N TYR A 376 6.77 9.29 -4.04
CA TYR A 376 6.34 10.67 -3.71
C TYR A 376 5.79 10.83 -2.28
N TRP A 377 6.27 10.01 -1.34
CA TRP A 377 5.76 9.97 0.03
C TRP A 377 5.74 11.37 0.66
N TYR A 378 4.53 11.86 0.90
CA TYR A 378 4.24 13.21 1.40
C TYR A 378 4.98 14.34 0.66
N GLU A 379 5.25 14.20 -0.63
CA GLU A 379 6.01 15.15 -1.46
C GLU A 379 7.48 15.31 -1.04
N LEU A 380 8.02 14.43 -0.21
CA LEU A 380 9.42 14.43 0.22
C LEU A 380 10.32 13.60 -0.70
N GLY A 381 9.81 12.53 -1.25
CA GLY A 381 10.55 11.62 -2.12
C GLY A 381 10.09 10.18 -2.04
N ASP A 382 10.78 9.32 -2.74
CA ASP A 382 10.55 7.90 -2.75
C ASP A 382 11.18 7.27 -1.52
N ILE A 383 10.51 6.31 -0.88
CA ILE A 383 10.97 5.74 0.39
C ILE A 383 11.03 4.21 0.38
N ILE A 384 11.99 3.72 1.15
CA ILE A 384 12.03 2.37 1.71
C ILE A 384 12.00 2.52 3.22
N CYS A 385 10.95 2.02 3.87
CA CYS A 385 10.79 2.17 5.33
C CYS A 385 11.00 0.82 6.01
N ILE A 386 11.97 0.79 6.91
CA ILE A 386 12.29 -0.34 7.79
C ILE A 386 12.19 0.10 9.25
N GLY A 387 12.17 -0.84 10.17
CA GLY A 387 12.14 -0.51 11.59
C GLY A 387 11.29 -1.47 12.43
N ASN A 388 10.99 -1.04 13.63
CA ASN A 388 10.25 -1.80 14.62
C ASN A 388 9.27 -0.88 15.37
N LYS A 389 8.63 -1.41 16.42
CA LYS A 389 7.66 -0.66 17.25
C LYS A 389 8.26 0.59 17.92
N ASP A 390 9.58 0.66 18.09
CA ASP A 390 10.25 1.75 18.82
C ASP A 390 10.70 2.89 17.89
N ALA A 391 11.09 2.56 16.65
CA ALA A 391 11.48 3.54 15.64
C ALA A 391 11.23 3.01 14.23
N LEU A 392 10.73 3.87 13.35
CA LEU A 392 10.68 3.65 11.91
C LEU A 392 11.75 4.53 11.24
N TYR A 393 12.48 3.93 10.30
CA TYR A 393 13.50 4.58 9.49
C TYR A 393 12.98 4.70 8.06
N TYR A 394 12.73 5.92 7.62
CA TYR A 394 12.33 6.26 6.26
C TYR A 394 13.60 6.57 5.49
N CYS A 395 14.05 5.60 4.69
CA CYS A 395 15.24 5.70 3.87
C CYS A 395 14.85 6.28 2.51
N PHE A 396 15.43 7.40 2.12
CA PHE A 396 15.26 8.06 0.83
C PHE A 396 16.44 7.71 -0.07
N PRO A 397 16.32 6.71 -0.99
CA PRO A 397 17.42 6.28 -1.84
C PRO A 397 17.95 7.41 -2.71
N GLN A 398 19.26 7.47 -2.89
CA GLN A 398 19.92 8.45 -3.75
C GLN A 398 20.26 7.90 -5.14
N CYS A 399 20.10 6.60 -5.36
CA CYS A 399 20.14 5.97 -6.67
C CYS A 399 18.76 5.89 -7.31
N GLY A 400 18.68 5.56 -8.60
CA GLY A 400 17.45 5.52 -9.40
C GLY A 400 16.31 4.66 -8.85
N ASP A 401 15.43 4.18 -9.72
CA ASP A 401 14.15 3.53 -9.38
C ASP A 401 14.33 2.14 -8.72
N VAL A 402 14.61 2.12 -7.42
CA VAL A 402 14.87 0.87 -6.65
C VAL A 402 13.69 0.42 -5.79
N VAL A 403 12.67 1.27 -5.63
CA VAL A 403 11.56 1.05 -4.67
C VAL A 403 10.76 -0.21 -4.99
N ALA A 404 10.29 -0.37 -6.24
CA ALA A 404 9.52 -1.55 -6.65
C ALA A 404 10.36 -2.82 -6.57
N LYS A 405 11.61 -2.80 -7.08
CA LYS A 405 12.54 -3.92 -7.03
C LYS A 405 12.79 -4.37 -5.58
N THR A 406 13.06 -3.43 -4.68
CA THR A 406 13.32 -3.74 -3.26
C THR A 406 12.07 -4.31 -2.58
N ARG A 407 10.89 -3.78 -2.88
CA ARG A 407 9.63 -4.34 -2.36
C ARG A 407 9.41 -5.77 -2.82
N MET A 408 9.57 -6.05 -4.13
CA MET A 408 9.50 -7.43 -4.66
C MET A 408 10.49 -8.34 -3.96
N ALA A 409 11.75 -7.89 -3.82
CA ALA A 409 12.80 -8.68 -3.18
C ALA A 409 12.49 -9.01 -1.72
N ALA A 410 12.01 -8.05 -0.93
CA ALA A 410 11.65 -8.30 0.46
C ALA A 410 10.50 -9.32 0.59
N GLU A 411 9.47 -9.20 -0.26
CA GLU A 411 8.33 -10.10 -0.29
C GLU A 411 8.74 -11.54 -0.71
N GLU A 412 9.53 -11.68 -1.78
CA GLU A 412 9.98 -12.99 -2.27
C GLU A 412 11.00 -13.63 -1.32
N LEU A 413 11.92 -12.85 -0.74
CA LEU A 413 12.88 -13.34 0.25
C LEU A 413 12.17 -13.92 1.49
N TYR A 414 11.12 -13.25 1.99
CA TYR A 414 10.31 -13.77 3.07
C TYR A 414 9.68 -15.13 2.72
N LYS A 415 9.11 -15.26 1.51
CA LYS A 415 8.52 -16.51 1.02
C LYS A 415 9.56 -17.63 0.92
N LEU A 416 10.74 -17.34 0.36
CA LEU A 416 11.85 -18.29 0.20
C LEU A 416 12.37 -18.79 1.56
N LYS A 417 12.62 -17.86 2.50
CA LYS A 417 13.12 -18.21 3.86
C LYS A 417 12.07 -18.99 4.66
N LYS A 418 10.79 -18.70 4.48
CA LYS A 418 9.70 -19.40 5.18
C LYS A 418 9.48 -20.82 4.66
N LYS A 419 9.75 -21.09 3.38
CA LYS A 419 9.66 -22.44 2.79
C LYS A 419 10.81 -23.36 3.21
N ARG A 420 11.97 -22.80 3.57
CA ARG A 420 13.09 -23.59 4.10
C ARG A 420 12.77 -23.98 5.55
N PRO A 421 12.68 -25.28 5.91
CA PRO A 421 12.60 -25.69 7.32
C PRO A 421 13.82 -25.14 8.04
N ALA A 422 13.64 -24.65 9.27
CA ALA A 422 14.78 -24.29 10.12
C ALA A 422 15.74 -25.48 10.11
N LYS A 423 16.97 -25.29 9.64
CA LYS A 423 18.00 -26.30 9.85
C LYS A 423 18.15 -26.45 11.36
N ALA A 424 17.89 -27.67 11.84
CA ALA A 424 18.09 -28.08 13.22
C ALA A 424 19.53 -27.82 13.66
#